data_33dfd1b1533cfce2d6a19936ccc6d258
#
_entry.id   33dfd1b1533cfce2d6a19936ccc6d258
#
_cell.length_a   1.000
_cell.length_b   1.000
_cell.length_c   1.000
_cell.angle_alpha   90.00
_cell.angle_beta   90.00
_cell.angle_gamma   90.00
#
_symmetry.space_group_name_H-M   'P 1'
#
loop_
_entity.id
_entity.type
_entity.pdbx_description
1 polymer ?
#
loop_
_entity_poly.entity_id
_entity_poly.type
_entity_poly.pdbx_seq_one_letter_code
_entity_poly.pdbx_strand_id
1 'polypeptide(L)'
;NPKDEKYSELVGKTVIVPLIDREIPVIADSYVDMDFGTGAVKITPAHDPNDFEVGQRHDLEQINVMNEDATMNENAGKYEGMDRYECRKALVADLDEAGFLVKTVEHQHNVGTCYRCHTVVEPLVSEQWFVHMDELVKPVIESANENDIEIVPEKFKKVYMHWLENIRDWCISRQLWWGHRIPAYYCQDCGETIVASKAPEKCTKCGSSNLVQDEDVLDTWFSSALWPFSTLGWPDKTADLEYFYPTDVLVTGYDIIFFWVIRMAFSGYEQMNERPFKYVLVHGLVRDDQGRKMSKSLGNGIDPLEVIDLYGADALRFMLASGNSPGNDLRFYMERVEASRNFANKLWNASRFVLMNLEDEFEIDRSNLSMPDAWILSRTEKVGEEITSNLEQFELGLAAQKLYDFIWNEFCDWYIELAK
;
A
#
# COMPACT_ATOMS: atom_id res chain seq x y z
N ASN A 1 0.48 36.04 -5.60
CA ASN A 1 -0.94 35.66 -5.78
C ASN A 1 -1.63 36.63 -6.74
N PRO A 2 -2.48 36.19 -7.70
CA PRO A 2 -3.21 37.08 -8.64
C PRO A 2 -4.12 38.09 -7.97
N LYS A 3 -4.52 37.87 -6.73
CA LYS A 3 -5.39 38.76 -5.93
C LYS A 3 -4.61 39.78 -5.10
N ASP A 4 -3.26 39.69 -5.08
CA ASP A 4 -2.41 40.60 -4.31
C ASP A 4 -2.04 41.82 -5.14
N GLU A 5 -2.66 42.95 -4.83
CA GLU A 5 -2.42 44.21 -5.53
C GLU A 5 -1.02 44.78 -5.30
N LYS A 6 -0.33 44.38 -4.21
CA LYS A 6 0.99 44.88 -3.82
C LYS A 6 2.07 44.62 -4.87
N TYR A 7 1.96 43.48 -5.57
CA TYR A 7 2.95 43.06 -6.56
C TYR A 7 2.43 43.06 -8.00
N SER A 8 1.22 43.56 -8.24
CA SER A 8 0.53 43.50 -9.54
C SER A 8 1.37 44.17 -10.66
N GLU A 9 2.04 45.28 -10.37
CA GLU A 9 2.89 45.99 -11.32
C GLU A 9 4.20 45.27 -11.70
N LEU A 10 4.59 44.26 -10.91
CA LEU A 10 5.79 43.46 -11.15
C LEU A 10 5.54 42.21 -12.00
N VAL A 11 4.28 41.75 -12.08
CA VAL A 11 3.94 40.57 -12.88
C VAL A 11 4.29 40.77 -14.35
N GLY A 12 5.00 39.82 -14.94
CA GLY A 12 5.48 39.86 -16.31
C GLY A 12 6.82 40.62 -16.48
N LYS A 13 7.39 41.16 -15.41
CA LYS A 13 8.77 41.67 -15.39
C LYS A 13 9.77 40.61 -14.93
N THR A 14 11.04 40.91 -14.98
CA THR A 14 12.12 40.05 -14.45
C THR A 14 12.74 40.67 -13.20
N VAL A 15 13.29 39.80 -12.35
CA VAL A 15 14.13 40.17 -11.20
C VAL A 15 15.44 39.40 -11.28
N ILE A 16 16.49 39.95 -10.67
CA ILE A 16 17.84 39.38 -10.67
C ILE A 16 18.02 38.61 -9.33
N VAL A 17 18.44 37.35 -9.42
CA VAL A 17 18.84 36.56 -8.25
C VAL A 17 20.21 37.04 -7.81
N PRO A 18 20.37 37.51 -6.55
CA PRO A 18 21.63 38.00 -6.04
C PRO A 18 22.74 36.95 -6.12
N LEU A 19 23.98 37.40 -6.24
CA LEU A 19 25.24 36.63 -6.23
C LEU A 19 25.52 35.79 -7.48
N ILE A 20 24.52 35.46 -8.27
CA ILE A 20 24.64 34.66 -9.51
C ILE A 20 24.11 35.43 -10.74
N ASP A 21 23.58 36.62 -10.54
CA ASP A 21 23.11 37.56 -11.57
C ASP A 21 22.14 36.96 -12.60
N ARG A 22 21.36 35.93 -12.17
CA ARG A 22 20.39 35.26 -13.01
C ARG A 22 19.07 36.03 -13.04
N GLU A 23 18.60 36.31 -14.24
CA GLU A 23 17.27 36.88 -14.45
C GLU A 23 16.19 35.78 -14.33
N ILE A 24 15.14 36.04 -13.52
CA ILE A 24 13.99 35.16 -13.37
C ILE A 24 12.70 35.94 -13.56
N PRO A 25 11.63 35.34 -14.13
CA PRO A 25 10.35 36.01 -14.33
C PRO A 25 9.57 36.16 -13.02
N VAL A 26 8.79 37.25 -12.91
CA VAL A 26 7.78 37.43 -11.88
C VAL A 26 6.45 36.99 -12.43
N ILE A 27 5.88 35.92 -11.82
CA ILE A 27 4.61 35.29 -12.20
C ILE A 27 3.55 35.51 -11.12
N ALA A 28 2.30 35.33 -11.49
CA ALA A 28 1.18 35.32 -10.56
C ALA A 28 0.55 33.92 -10.49
N ASP A 29 0.58 33.29 -9.30
CA ASP A 29 0.00 31.98 -9.08
C ASP A 29 -0.81 31.94 -7.76
N SER A 30 -1.94 31.22 -7.75
CA SER A 30 -2.79 31.07 -6.58
C SER A 30 -2.15 30.24 -5.46
N TYR A 31 -1.09 29.51 -5.76
CA TYR A 31 -0.28 28.78 -4.77
C TYR A 31 0.29 29.69 -3.68
N VAL A 32 0.56 30.97 -4.01
CA VAL A 32 1.19 31.91 -3.07
C VAL A 32 0.18 32.37 -2.01
N ASP A 33 0.47 32.11 -0.74
CA ASP A 33 -0.25 32.64 0.41
C ASP A 33 0.12 34.12 0.63
N MET A 34 -0.87 35.02 0.53
CA MET A 34 -0.67 36.47 0.68
C MET A 34 -0.36 36.90 2.12
N ASP A 35 -0.81 36.10 3.09
CA ASP A 35 -0.69 36.39 4.51
C ASP A 35 0.61 35.82 5.12
N PHE A 36 1.33 34.98 4.37
CA PHE A 36 2.58 34.38 4.81
C PHE A 36 3.78 35.23 4.40
N GLY A 37 4.58 35.65 5.37
CA GLY A 37 5.83 36.40 5.13
C GLY A 37 5.61 37.72 4.42
N THR A 38 6.16 37.85 3.21
CA THR A 38 6.02 39.04 2.37
C THR A 38 4.88 38.94 1.35
N GLY A 39 4.27 37.75 1.18
CA GLY A 39 3.35 37.44 0.09
C GLY A 39 4.03 37.16 -1.25
N ALA A 40 5.37 37.11 -1.29
CA ALA A 40 6.15 36.74 -2.46
C ALA A 40 6.96 35.49 -2.16
N VAL A 41 6.95 34.51 -3.06
CA VAL A 41 7.63 33.22 -2.91
C VAL A 41 8.64 33.06 -4.05
N LYS A 42 9.83 32.57 -3.74
CA LYS A 42 10.82 32.13 -4.73
C LYS A 42 10.44 30.70 -5.15
N ILE A 43 10.32 30.50 -6.45
CA ILE A 43 9.97 29.19 -7.06
C ILE A 43 11.22 28.55 -7.62
N THR A 44 11.48 27.29 -7.24
CA THR A 44 12.63 26.50 -7.72
C THR A 44 12.15 25.15 -8.25
N PRO A 45 11.69 25.07 -9.51
CA PRO A 45 11.00 23.89 -10.03
C PRO A 45 11.78 22.58 -9.95
N ALA A 46 13.10 22.63 -9.97
CA ALA A 46 13.95 21.45 -9.95
C ALA A 46 14.14 20.83 -8.54
N HIS A 47 13.78 21.54 -7.45
CA HIS A 47 14.14 21.15 -6.08
C HIS A 47 13.00 21.18 -5.05
N ASP A 48 11.77 21.39 -5.48
CA ASP A 48 10.58 21.31 -4.63
C ASP A 48 9.38 20.80 -5.44
N PRO A 49 8.61 19.81 -4.93
CA PRO A 49 7.48 19.24 -5.67
C PRO A 49 6.37 20.25 -5.98
N ASN A 50 6.09 21.20 -5.06
CA ASN A 50 5.06 22.21 -5.29
C ASN A 50 5.54 23.26 -6.29
N ASP A 51 6.82 23.65 -6.19
CA ASP A 51 7.46 24.57 -7.14
C ASP A 51 7.53 23.95 -8.54
N PHE A 52 7.70 22.62 -8.64
CA PHE A 52 7.65 21.88 -9.90
C PHE A 52 6.26 22.01 -10.57
N GLU A 53 5.17 21.83 -9.81
CA GLU A 53 3.81 22.01 -10.33
C GLU A 53 3.55 23.46 -10.79
N VAL A 54 4.06 24.46 -10.04
CA VAL A 54 4.00 25.85 -10.48
C VAL A 54 4.82 26.06 -11.76
N GLY A 55 6.02 25.46 -11.80
CA GLY A 55 6.90 25.49 -12.96
C GLY A 55 6.25 24.96 -14.23
N GLN A 56 5.53 23.84 -14.13
CA GLN A 56 4.78 23.27 -15.26
C GLN A 56 3.64 24.19 -15.73
N ARG A 57 2.88 24.78 -14.80
CA ARG A 57 1.76 25.68 -15.15
C ARG A 57 2.20 26.96 -15.87
N HIS A 58 3.43 27.41 -15.59
CA HIS A 58 3.96 28.66 -16.12
C HIS A 58 5.13 28.48 -17.08
N ASP A 59 5.43 27.24 -17.49
CA ASP A 59 6.53 26.88 -18.38
C ASP A 59 7.87 27.46 -17.91
N LEU A 60 8.17 27.32 -16.59
CA LEU A 60 9.39 27.81 -16.00
C LEU A 60 10.55 26.84 -16.23
N GLU A 61 11.75 27.39 -16.42
CA GLU A 61 12.98 26.62 -16.54
C GLU A 61 13.27 25.82 -15.27
N GLN A 62 13.61 24.53 -15.43
CA GLN A 62 13.99 23.62 -14.36
C GLN A 62 15.52 23.60 -14.23
N ILE A 63 16.05 24.42 -13.35
CA ILE A 63 17.49 24.53 -13.13
C ILE A 63 17.91 23.68 -11.96
N ASN A 64 18.51 22.52 -12.24
CA ASN A 64 19.12 21.69 -11.22
C ASN A 64 20.47 22.28 -10.79
N VAL A 65 20.66 22.51 -9.49
CA VAL A 65 21.88 23.06 -8.90
C VAL A 65 22.70 22.07 -8.08
N MET A 66 22.32 20.79 -8.10
CA MET A 66 22.89 19.77 -7.20
C MET A 66 23.17 18.47 -7.96
N ASN A 67 24.25 17.81 -7.64
CA ASN A 67 24.60 16.48 -8.09
C ASN A 67 23.86 15.40 -7.25
N GLU A 68 23.88 14.14 -7.68
CA GLU A 68 23.24 13.02 -6.97
C GLU A 68 23.84 12.74 -5.59
N ASP A 69 25.11 13.10 -5.37
CA ASP A 69 25.81 12.99 -4.08
C ASP A 69 25.53 14.20 -3.15
N ALA A 70 24.64 15.09 -3.55
CA ALA A 70 24.29 16.32 -2.85
C ALA A 70 25.41 17.37 -2.76
N THR A 71 26.42 17.31 -3.63
CA THR A 71 27.31 18.41 -3.89
C THR A 71 26.69 19.39 -4.90
N MET A 72 27.10 20.66 -4.85
CA MET A 72 26.60 21.66 -5.80
C MET A 72 27.25 21.46 -7.17
N ASN A 73 26.45 21.56 -8.24
CA ASN A 73 26.96 21.44 -9.62
C ASN A 73 27.33 22.80 -10.25
N GLU A 74 27.69 22.82 -11.54
CA GLU A 74 28.09 24.00 -12.29
C GLU A 74 27.05 25.14 -12.28
N ASN A 75 25.75 24.81 -12.18
CA ASN A 75 24.68 25.81 -12.13
C ASN A 75 24.64 26.62 -10.82
N ALA A 76 25.36 26.15 -9.81
CA ALA A 76 25.53 26.87 -8.55
C ALA A 76 26.64 27.95 -8.60
N GLY A 77 27.31 28.10 -9.73
CA GLY A 77 28.34 29.11 -9.94
C GLY A 77 29.50 28.95 -8.96
N LYS A 78 29.88 30.01 -8.22
CA LYS A 78 31.02 29.98 -7.29
C LYS A 78 30.92 28.93 -6.17
N TYR A 79 29.77 28.29 -5.97
CA TYR A 79 29.56 27.28 -4.97
C TYR A 79 29.72 25.85 -5.52
N GLU A 80 30.08 25.70 -6.78
CA GLU A 80 30.31 24.38 -7.41
C GLU A 80 31.27 23.50 -6.58
N GLY A 81 30.91 22.22 -6.40
CA GLY A 81 31.70 21.25 -5.65
C GLY A 81 31.55 21.32 -4.14
N MET A 82 30.83 22.30 -3.59
CA MET A 82 30.60 22.38 -2.15
C MET A 82 29.51 21.37 -1.71
N ASP A 83 29.66 20.80 -0.49
CA ASP A 83 28.56 20.12 0.19
C ASP A 83 27.39 21.09 0.40
N ARG A 84 26.16 20.59 0.29
CA ARG A 84 24.93 21.39 0.42
C ARG A 84 24.83 22.21 1.70
N TYR A 85 25.32 21.70 2.83
CA TYR A 85 25.28 22.42 4.11
C TYR A 85 26.39 23.47 4.21
N GLU A 86 27.55 23.21 3.64
CA GLU A 86 28.64 24.19 3.55
C GLU A 86 28.26 25.30 2.58
N CYS A 87 27.69 24.96 1.43
CA CYS A 87 27.14 25.93 0.50
C CYS A 87 26.12 26.86 1.15
N ARG A 88 25.17 26.31 1.94
CA ARG A 88 24.19 27.12 2.67
C ARG A 88 24.84 28.14 3.59
N LYS A 89 25.88 27.76 4.34
CA LYS A 89 26.60 28.65 5.24
C LYS A 89 27.33 29.74 4.46
N ALA A 90 28.04 29.39 3.39
CA ALA A 90 28.75 30.31 2.54
C ALA A 90 27.79 31.30 1.87
N LEU A 91 26.69 30.81 1.29
CA LEU A 91 25.67 31.64 0.65
C LEU A 91 25.06 32.67 1.62
N VAL A 92 24.73 32.26 2.85
CA VAL A 92 24.19 33.20 3.87
C VAL A 92 25.22 34.27 4.21
N ALA A 93 26.50 33.92 4.36
CA ALA A 93 27.57 34.88 4.65
C ALA A 93 27.76 35.87 3.48
N ASP A 94 27.75 35.38 2.26
CA ASP A 94 27.89 36.21 1.05
C ASP A 94 26.70 37.17 0.85
N LEU A 95 25.47 36.73 1.19
CA LEU A 95 24.27 37.58 1.17
C LEU A 95 24.34 38.69 2.22
N ASP A 96 24.91 38.40 3.39
CA ASP A 96 25.12 39.38 4.47
C ASP A 96 26.16 40.41 4.07
N GLU A 97 27.33 39.97 3.54
CA GLU A 97 28.38 40.85 3.05
C GLU A 97 27.90 41.76 1.90
N ALA A 98 27.07 41.21 1.02
CA ALA A 98 26.51 41.97 -0.12
C ALA A 98 25.32 42.88 0.30
N GLY A 99 24.90 42.85 1.55
CA GLY A 99 23.80 43.66 2.08
C GLY A 99 22.37 43.19 1.67
N PHE A 100 22.23 41.97 1.19
CA PHE A 100 20.93 41.37 0.82
C PHE A 100 20.24 40.64 1.95
N LEU A 101 20.97 40.25 3.03
CA LEU A 101 20.39 39.56 4.17
C LEU A 101 19.70 40.58 5.10
N VAL A 102 18.34 40.49 5.19
CA VAL A 102 17.56 41.39 6.04
C VAL A 102 17.49 40.91 7.48
N LYS A 103 17.19 39.59 7.67
CA LYS A 103 17.12 38.95 9.00
C LYS A 103 17.13 37.43 8.86
N THR A 104 17.59 36.77 9.92
CA THR A 104 17.43 35.32 10.11
C THR A 104 16.48 35.09 11.27
N VAL A 105 15.49 34.19 11.09
CA VAL A 105 14.52 33.78 12.12
C VAL A 105 14.47 32.27 12.21
N GLU A 106 14.28 31.76 13.43
CA GLU A 106 14.05 30.33 13.62
C GLU A 106 12.68 29.95 13.06
N HIS A 107 12.64 28.85 12.29
CA HIS A 107 11.43 28.34 11.68
C HIS A 107 11.37 26.82 11.85
N GLN A 108 10.23 26.31 12.36
CA GLN A 108 9.99 24.89 12.49
C GLN A 108 9.21 24.40 11.28
N HIS A 109 9.74 23.39 10.61
CA HIS A 109 9.06 22.71 9.50
C HIS A 109 9.42 21.22 9.46
N ASN A 110 8.59 20.42 8.77
CA ASN A 110 8.88 19.01 8.57
C ASN A 110 9.91 18.83 7.47
N VAL A 111 10.94 18.04 7.75
CA VAL A 111 11.98 17.68 6.79
C VAL A 111 11.91 16.21 6.48
N GLY A 112 11.83 15.85 5.20
CA GLY A 112 11.87 14.46 4.74
C GLY A 112 13.23 13.83 5.01
N THR A 113 13.22 12.63 5.60
CA THR A 113 14.46 11.87 5.86
C THR A 113 14.34 10.45 5.34
N CYS A 114 15.47 9.86 4.97
CA CYS A 114 15.54 8.45 4.64
C CYS A 114 15.14 7.59 5.84
N TYR A 115 14.16 6.70 5.68
CA TYR A 115 13.66 5.85 6.77
C TYR A 115 14.70 4.84 7.28
N ARG A 116 15.80 4.63 6.55
CA ARG A 116 16.88 3.70 6.94
C ARG A 116 18.04 4.38 7.65
N CYS A 117 18.57 5.46 7.08
CA CYS A 117 19.78 6.13 7.59
C CYS A 117 19.50 7.51 8.19
N HIS A 118 18.24 7.98 8.14
CA HIS A 118 17.81 9.29 8.65
C HIS A 118 18.50 10.50 8.02
N THR A 119 19.23 10.29 6.91
CA THR A 119 19.78 11.40 6.12
C THR A 119 18.64 12.22 5.52
N VAL A 120 18.78 13.55 5.52
CA VAL A 120 17.83 14.47 4.91
C VAL A 120 17.78 14.22 3.40
N VAL A 121 16.58 14.08 2.86
CA VAL A 121 16.32 13.88 1.43
C VAL A 121 16.19 15.25 0.77
N GLU A 122 16.92 15.45 -0.34
CA GLU A 122 16.79 16.62 -1.19
C GLU A 122 16.02 16.22 -2.47
N PRO A 123 14.93 16.91 -2.82
CA PRO A 123 14.23 16.64 -4.07
C PRO A 123 15.08 16.99 -5.27
N LEU A 124 15.16 16.05 -6.23
CA LEU A 124 15.80 16.23 -7.54
C LEU A 124 14.83 15.79 -8.62
N VAL A 125 14.72 16.57 -9.69
CA VAL A 125 14.00 16.15 -10.89
C VAL A 125 14.87 15.18 -11.68
N SER A 126 14.30 14.03 -12.03
CA SER A 126 14.92 13.01 -12.88
C SER A 126 13.91 12.41 -13.84
N GLU A 127 14.39 11.90 -14.97
CA GLU A 127 13.53 11.15 -15.89
C GLU A 127 13.13 9.82 -15.24
N GLN A 128 11.83 9.51 -15.27
CA GLN A 128 11.27 8.31 -14.68
C GLN A 128 10.20 7.73 -15.59
N TRP A 129 9.94 6.44 -15.46
CA TRP A 129 8.83 5.79 -16.13
C TRP A 129 7.55 5.95 -15.33
N PHE A 130 6.48 6.37 -16.00
CA PHE A 130 5.15 6.56 -15.39
C PHE A 130 4.10 5.76 -16.13
N VAL A 131 3.14 5.26 -15.37
CA VAL A 131 1.86 4.79 -15.89
C VAL A 131 0.86 5.93 -15.81
N HIS A 132 0.26 6.29 -16.94
CA HIS A 132 -0.78 7.31 -17.00
C HIS A 132 -2.08 6.72 -16.46
N MET A 133 -2.63 7.31 -15.39
CA MET A 133 -3.67 6.68 -14.60
C MET A 133 -5.10 7.10 -14.96
N ASP A 134 -5.29 8.25 -15.60
CA ASP A 134 -6.61 8.86 -15.83
C ASP A 134 -7.63 7.93 -16.50
N GLU A 135 -7.20 7.19 -17.53
CA GLU A 135 -8.09 6.27 -18.25
C GLU A 135 -8.23 4.92 -17.52
N LEU A 136 -7.17 4.45 -16.87
CA LEU A 136 -7.13 3.15 -16.21
C LEU A 136 -8.03 3.06 -14.98
N VAL A 137 -8.27 4.19 -14.31
CA VAL A 137 -9.10 4.20 -13.08
C VAL A 137 -10.59 4.33 -13.35
N LYS A 138 -11.02 4.79 -14.53
CA LYS A 138 -12.43 4.99 -14.86
C LYS A 138 -13.28 3.74 -14.65
N PRO A 139 -12.95 2.58 -15.24
CA PRO A 139 -13.73 1.36 -15.04
C PRO A 139 -13.71 0.89 -13.58
N VAL A 140 -12.65 1.18 -12.83
CA VAL A 140 -12.56 0.82 -11.40
C VAL A 140 -13.49 1.68 -10.55
N ILE A 141 -13.60 2.98 -10.84
CA ILE A 141 -14.54 3.90 -10.17
C ILE A 141 -15.99 3.49 -10.49
N GLU A 142 -16.30 3.17 -11.73
CA GLU A 142 -17.62 2.70 -12.15
C GLU A 142 -18.00 1.41 -11.41
N SER A 143 -17.11 0.42 -11.41
CA SER A 143 -17.27 -0.84 -10.69
C SER A 143 -17.52 -0.66 -9.19
N ALA A 144 -16.79 0.25 -8.53
CA ALA A 144 -16.96 0.54 -7.12
C ALA A 144 -18.30 1.22 -6.82
N ASN A 145 -18.80 2.08 -7.72
CA ASN A 145 -20.10 2.73 -7.59
C ASN A 145 -21.27 1.75 -7.81
N GLU A 146 -21.10 0.79 -8.70
CA GLU A 146 -22.10 -0.24 -9.02
C GLU A 146 -22.04 -1.44 -8.04
N ASN A 147 -21.09 -1.45 -7.10
CA ASN A 147 -20.78 -2.58 -6.21
C ASN A 147 -20.44 -3.88 -6.96
N ASP A 148 -19.84 -3.77 -8.13
CA ASP A 148 -19.28 -4.92 -8.85
C ASP A 148 -18.04 -5.45 -8.12
N ILE A 149 -17.20 -4.55 -7.56
CA ILE A 149 -16.21 -4.85 -6.52
C ILE A 149 -16.73 -4.32 -5.18
N GLU A 150 -16.97 -5.22 -4.23
CA GLU A 150 -17.48 -4.89 -2.90
C GLU A 150 -16.35 -4.86 -1.87
N ILE A 151 -16.25 -3.77 -1.11
CA ILE A 151 -15.25 -3.61 -0.04
C ILE A 151 -15.88 -3.97 1.32
N VAL A 152 -15.34 -4.97 1.98
CA VAL A 152 -15.83 -5.45 3.28
C VAL A 152 -14.73 -5.24 4.35
N PRO A 153 -15.00 -4.54 5.46
CA PRO A 153 -16.24 -3.81 5.76
C PRO A 153 -16.37 -2.50 4.98
N GLU A 154 -17.60 -2.06 4.78
CA GLU A 154 -17.95 -0.89 3.96
C GLU A 154 -17.23 0.40 4.37
N LYS A 155 -16.81 0.54 5.63
CA LYS A 155 -16.05 1.71 6.09
C LYS A 155 -14.80 2.01 5.25
N PHE A 156 -14.17 1.00 4.65
CA PHE A 156 -13.00 1.17 3.78
C PHE A 156 -13.35 1.54 2.33
N LYS A 157 -14.62 1.46 1.92
CA LYS A 157 -15.05 1.94 0.60
C LYS A 157 -14.75 3.43 0.42
N LYS A 158 -14.91 4.23 1.49
CA LYS A 158 -14.56 5.66 1.45
C LYS A 158 -13.06 5.89 1.22
N VAL A 159 -12.20 5.07 1.83
CA VAL A 159 -10.75 5.15 1.62
C VAL A 159 -10.39 4.72 0.21
N TYR A 160 -10.98 3.64 -0.28
CA TYR A 160 -10.79 3.13 -1.64
C TYR A 160 -11.19 4.19 -2.69
N MET A 161 -12.39 4.77 -2.57
CA MET A 161 -12.87 5.83 -3.47
C MET A 161 -11.99 7.08 -3.40
N HIS A 162 -11.60 7.52 -2.20
CA HIS A 162 -10.72 8.68 -2.05
C HIS A 162 -9.40 8.53 -2.82
N TRP A 163 -8.80 7.34 -2.78
CA TRP A 163 -7.57 7.07 -3.53
C TRP A 163 -7.81 7.04 -5.05
N LEU A 164 -8.94 6.50 -5.51
CA LEU A 164 -9.28 6.46 -6.94
C LEU A 164 -9.55 7.86 -7.51
N GLU A 165 -10.32 8.67 -6.78
CA GLU A 165 -10.70 10.02 -7.20
C GLU A 165 -9.54 11.03 -7.19
N ASN A 166 -8.50 10.75 -6.39
CA ASN A 166 -7.31 11.61 -6.27
C ASN A 166 -6.04 10.93 -6.79
N ILE A 167 -6.19 9.94 -7.66
CA ILE A 167 -5.05 9.20 -8.18
C ILE A 167 -4.22 10.12 -9.08
N ARG A 168 -2.90 9.93 -9.01
CA ARG A 168 -1.93 10.61 -9.89
C ARG A 168 -1.19 9.56 -10.71
N ASP A 169 -0.51 10.00 -11.76
CA ASP A 169 0.35 9.14 -12.55
C ASP A 169 1.34 8.39 -11.66
N TRP A 170 1.48 7.11 -11.91
CA TRP A 170 2.26 6.22 -11.07
C TRP A 170 3.67 6.05 -11.60
N CYS A 171 4.67 6.60 -10.89
CA CYS A 171 6.06 6.30 -11.17
C CYS A 171 6.35 4.83 -10.88
N ILE A 172 6.79 4.10 -11.91
CA ILE A 172 7.06 2.65 -11.86
C ILE A 172 8.53 2.29 -11.88
N SER A 173 9.43 3.22 -12.14
CA SER A 173 10.88 2.98 -12.11
C SER A 173 11.45 3.10 -10.70
N ARG A 174 12.42 2.25 -10.38
CA ARG A 174 13.15 2.23 -9.11
C ARG A 174 14.63 2.05 -9.36
N GLN A 175 15.44 2.85 -8.70
CA GLN A 175 16.91 2.80 -8.73
C GLN A 175 17.40 1.77 -7.70
N LEU A 176 17.10 0.49 -7.94
CA LEU A 176 17.45 -0.63 -7.07
C LEU A 176 18.36 -1.62 -7.79
N TRP A 177 19.27 -2.22 -7.06
CA TRP A 177 20.15 -3.26 -7.59
C TRP A 177 19.42 -4.54 -7.99
N TRP A 178 18.36 -4.90 -7.26
CA TRP A 178 17.59 -6.13 -7.48
C TRP A 178 16.15 -5.83 -7.86
N GLY A 179 15.69 -6.44 -8.94
CA GLY A 179 14.32 -6.33 -9.42
C GLY A 179 14.17 -6.74 -10.88
N HIS A 180 12.96 -6.58 -11.42
CA HIS A 180 12.67 -6.76 -12.83
C HIS A 180 13.14 -5.53 -13.61
N ARG A 181 14.18 -5.66 -14.38
CA ARG A 181 14.73 -4.57 -15.18
C ARG A 181 13.73 -4.08 -16.20
N ILE A 182 13.62 -2.76 -16.34
CA ILE A 182 12.70 -2.14 -17.30
C ILE A 182 13.08 -2.57 -18.71
N PRO A 183 12.12 -3.09 -19.53
CA PRO A 183 12.38 -3.62 -20.86
C PRO A 183 12.42 -2.51 -21.91
N ALA A 184 13.12 -1.41 -21.62
CA ALA A 184 13.34 -0.29 -22.51
C ALA A 184 14.82 -0.21 -22.92
N TYR A 185 15.06 0.14 -24.18
CA TYR A 185 16.39 0.20 -24.80
C TYR A 185 16.54 1.53 -25.52
N TYR A 186 17.60 2.24 -25.21
CA TYR A 186 17.90 3.56 -25.77
C TYR A 186 18.96 3.46 -26.87
N CYS A 187 18.63 3.92 -28.08
CA CYS A 187 19.61 3.99 -29.16
C CYS A 187 20.53 5.19 -28.94
N GLN A 188 21.82 4.93 -28.73
CA GLN A 188 22.82 5.96 -28.47
C GLN A 188 23.14 6.80 -29.72
N ASP A 189 22.77 6.34 -30.92
CA ASP A 189 23.08 7.04 -32.17
C ASP A 189 21.95 7.97 -32.63
N CYS A 190 20.68 7.68 -32.29
CA CYS A 190 19.56 8.51 -32.75
C CYS A 190 18.54 8.88 -31.67
N GLY A 191 18.76 8.49 -30.40
CA GLY A 191 17.89 8.82 -29.27
C GLY A 191 16.56 8.07 -29.24
N GLU A 192 16.34 7.07 -30.12
CA GLU A 192 15.08 6.30 -30.14
C GLU A 192 14.96 5.40 -28.92
N THR A 193 13.78 5.39 -28.30
CA THR A 193 13.44 4.48 -27.19
C THR A 193 12.63 3.31 -27.70
N ILE A 194 13.10 2.10 -27.45
CA ILE A 194 12.47 0.85 -27.90
C ILE A 194 12.04 0.05 -26.68
N VAL A 195 10.75 -0.24 -26.55
CA VAL A 195 10.22 -1.14 -25.52
C VAL A 195 10.02 -2.52 -26.13
N ALA A 196 10.67 -3.54 -25.58
CA ALA A 196 10.59 -4.89 -26.12
C ALA A 196 10.80 -5.95 -25.01
N SER A 197 10.07 -7.08 -25.10
CA SER A 197 10.18 -8.21 -24.17
C SER A 197 11.52 -8.95 -24.27
N LYS A 198 12.23 -8.79 -25.38
CA LYS A 198 13.59 -9.34 -25.62
C LYS A 198 14.47 -8.22 -26.14
N ALA A 199 15.75 -8.26 -25.78
CA ALA A 199 16.74 -7.28 -26.22
C ALA A 199 16.74 -7.21 -27.78
N PRO A 200 16.47 -6.04 -28.37
CA PRO A 200 16.51 -5.88 -29.80
C PRO A 200 17.97 -5.91 -30.28
N GLU A 201 18.22 -6.53 -31.43
CA GLU A 201 19.57 -6.56 -32.04
C GLU A 201 19.94 -5.23 -32.67
N LYS A 202 18.95 -4.48 -33.15
CA LYS A 202 19.13 -3.23 -33.88
C LYS A 202 18.03 -2.23 -33.58
N CYS A 203 18.38 -0.97 -33.63
CA CYS A 203 17.42 0.13 -33.55
C CYS A 203 16.42 0.07 -34.70
N THR A 204 15.14 0.14 -34.37
CA THR A 204 14.03 0.10 -35.34
C THR A 204 14.01 1.33 -36.25
N LYS A 205 14.61 2.45 -35.83
CA LYS A 205 14.60 3.70 -36.57
C LYS A 205 15.85 3.89 -37.45
N CYS A 206 17.05 3.69 -36.90
CA CYS A 206 18.30 3.96 -37.63
C CYS A 206 19.11 2.70 -37.97
N GLY A 207 18.73 1.51 -37.49
CA GLY A 207 19.41 0.25 -37.75
C GLY A 207 20.72 0.04 -36.96
N SER A 208 21.06 0.95 -36.05
CA SER A 208 22.24 0.83 -35.20
C SER A 208 22.11 -0.30 -34.19
N SER A 209 23.24 -0.94 -33.88
CA SER A 209 23.35 -1.92 -32.79
C SER A 209 23.78 -1.31 -31.44
N ASN A 210 24.00 0.02 -31.41
CA ASN A 210 24.43 0.72 -30.20
C ASN A 210 23.21 1.01 -29.29
N LEU A 211 22.72 -0.02 -28.63
CA LEU A 211 21.54 0.02 -27.75
C LEU A 211 21.96 -0.22 -26.31
N VAL A 212 21.46 0.61 -25.41
CA VAL A 212 21.64 0.46 -23.94
C VAL A 212 20.30 0.25 -23.29
N GLN A 213 20.18 -0.84 -22.49
CA GLN A 213 18.97 -1.10 -21.73
C GLN A 213 18.90 -0.16 -20.53
N ASP A 214 17.69 0.29 -20.20
CA ASP A 214 17.40 1.04 -18.98
C ASP A 214 17.99 0.33 -17.75
N GLU A 215 18.64 1.07 -16.86
CA GLU A 215 19.29 0.52 -15.66
C GLU A 215 18.32 0.33 -14.50
N ASP A 216 17.19 1.04 -14.52
CA ASP A 216 16.16 0.96 -13.50
C ASP A 216 15.39 -0.36 -13.54
N VAL A 217 14.77 -0.67 -12.41
CA VAL A 217 13.88 -1.82 -12.25
C VAL A 217 12.44 -1.37 -12.03
N LEU A 218 11.49 -2.24 -12.36
CA LEU A 218 10.08 -1.99 -12.11
C LEU A 218 9.76 -2.01 -10.60
N ASP A 219 8.86 -1.14 -10.19
CA ASP A 219 8.24 -1.18 -8.86
C ASP A 219 7.68 -2.59 -8.58
N THR A 220 7.93 -3.11 -7.39
CA THR A 220 7.41 -4.41 -6.93
C THR A 220 5.90 -4.54 -7.15
N TRP A 221 5.16 -3.45 -6.95
CA TRP A 221 3.72 -3.44 -7.10
C TRP A 221 3.26 -3.56 -8.57
N PHE A 222 4.14 -3.31 -9.52
CA PHE A 222 3.82 -3.46 -10.95
C PHE A 222 3.54 -4.92 -11.31
N SER A 223 4.41 -5.84 -10.92
CA SER A 223 4.18 -7.28 -11.10
C SER A 223 3.13 -7.83 -10.12
N SER A 224 3.08 -7.32 -8.88
CA SER A 224 2.07 -7.73 -7.89
C SER A 224 0.64 -7.41 -8.32
N ALA A 225 0.45 -6.39 -9.17
CA ALA A 225 -0.85 -6.05 -9.75
C ALA A 225 -1.40 -7.13 -10.70
N LEU A 226 -0.54 -7.99 -11.22
CA LEU A 226 -0.91 -9.07 -12.15
C LEU A 226 -1.34 -10.36 -11.43
N TRP A 227 -1.20 -10.41 -10.10
CA TRP A 227 -1.44 -11.61 -9.28
C TRP A 227 -2.73 -12.37 -9.62
N PRO A 228 -3.91 -11.75 -9.75
CA PRO A 228 -5.17 -12.46 -9.92
C PRO A 228 -5.25 -13.32 -11.18
N PHE A 229 -4.47 -13.01 -12.20
CA PHE A 229 -4.52 -13.69 -13.51
C PHE A 229 -3.17 -14.26 -13.93
N SER A 230 -2.03 -13.64 -13.57
CA SER A 230 -0.72 -14.16 -13.96
C SER A 230 -0.39 -15.50 -13.31
N THR A 231 -0.83 -15.73 -12.07
CA THR A 231 -0.65 -17.01 -11.36
C THR A 231 -1.49 -18.15 -11.94
N LEU A 232 -2.50 -17.82 -12.74
CA LEU A 232 -3.36 -18.75 -13.43
C LEU A 232 -2.91 -19.03 -14.86
N GLY A 233 -1.77 -18.47 -15.27
CA GLY A 233 -1.11 -18.76 -16.55
C GLY A 233 -1.24 -17.66 -17.62
N TRP A 234 -1.87 -16.52 -17.31
CA TRP A 234 -1.89 -15.39 -18.25
C TRP A 234 -0.44 -14.98 -18.64
N PRO A 235 -0.14 -14.65 -19.92
CA PRO A 235 -1.08 -14.31 -21.00
C PRO A 235 -1.64 -15.50 -21.79
N ASP A 236 -1.29 -16.73 -21.46
CA ASP A 236 -1.82 -17.91 -22.13
C ASP A 236 -3.26 -18.18 -21.66
N LYS A 237 -4.07 -18.78 -22.57
CA LYS A 237 -5.41 -19.23 -22.24
C LYS A 237 -5.35 -20.62 -21.62
N THR A 238 -5.30 -20.67 -20.29
CA THR A 238 -5.24 -21.92 -19.54
C THR A 238 -6.62 -22.31 -18.99
N ALA A 239 -6.82 -23.58 -18.69
CA ALA A 239 -8.04 -24.06 -18.04
C ALA A 239 -8.23 -23.45 -16.63
N ASP A 240 -7.11 -23.21 -15.91
CA ASP A 240 -7.15 -22.58 -14.59
C ASP A 240 -7.59 -21.11 -14.68
N LEU A 241 -7.08 -20.36 -15.68
CA LEU A 241 -7.50 -18.99 -15.89
C LEU A 241 -8.99 -18.89 -16.27
N GLU A 242 -9.47 -19.79 -17.12
CA GLU A 242 -10.89 -19.83 -17.53
C GLU A 242 -11.82 -20.19 -16.35
N TYR A 243 -11.35 -21.03 -15.42
CA TYR A 243 -12.18 -21.50 -14.29
C TYR A 243 -12.12 -20.60 -13.06
N PHE A 244 -10.93 -20.09 -12.71
CA PHE A 244 -10.72 -19.37 -11.44
C PHE A 244 -10.74 -17.84 -11.58
N TYR A 245 -10.71 -17.28 -12.77
CA TYR A 245 -10.81 -15.84 -13.00
C TYR A 245 -12.19 -15.48 -13.55
N PRO A 246 -12.89 -14.45 -13.01
CA PRO A 246 -12.52 -13.65 -11.83
C PRO A 246 -12.59 -14.44 -10.53
N THR A 247 -11.79 -14.06 -9.52
CA THR A 247 -11.80 -14.71 -8.22
C THR A 247 -12.96 -14.18 -7.33
N ASP A 248 -13.32 -14.92 -6.28
CA ASP A 248 -14.42 -14.51 -5.41
C ASP A 248 -13.99 -13.49 -4.37
N VAL A 249 -12.94 -13.77 -3.59
CA VAL A 249 -12.54 -12.95 -2.44
C VAL A 249 -11.04 -12.70 -2.42
N LEU A 250 -10.67 -11.42 -2.41
CA LEU A 250 -9.33 -10.98 -2.05
C LEU A 250 -9.30 -10.64 -0.56
N VAL A 251 -8.38 -11.25 0.19
CA VAL A 251 -8.15 -10.94 1.60
C VAL A 251 -6.88 -10.11 1.75
N THR A 252 -6.97 -8.93 2.39
CA THR A 252 -5.83 -8.00 2.48
C THR A 252 -5.90 -7.11 3.72
N GLY A 253 -4.77 -6.54 4.12
CA GLY A 253 -4.71 -5.48 5.12
C GLY A 253 -5.16 -4.13 4.57
N TYR A 254 -5.66 -3.26 5.43
CA TYR A 254 -6.09 -1.91 5.02
C TYR A 254 -4.94 -1.02 4.56
N ASP A 255 -3.71 -1.29 4.96
CA ASP A 255 -2.53 -0.48 4.66
C ASP A 255 -2.02 -0.62 3.22
N ILE A 256 -2.49 -1.63 2.48
CA ILE A 256 -2.13 -1.86 1.09
C ILE A 256 -3.32 -1.77 0.11
N ILE A 257 -4.42 -1.16 0.50
CA ILE A 257 -5.56 -0.90 -0.39
C ILE A 257 -5.09 -0.12 -1.63
N PHE A 258 -4.35 0.97 -1.43
CA PHE A 258 -3.81 1.77 -2.53
C PHE A 258 -2.74 1.02 -3.34
N PHE A 259 -1.78 0.40 -2.64
CA PHE A 259 -0.61 -0.18 -3.30
C PHE A 259 -0.92 -1.48 -4.05
N TRP A 260 -1.92 -2.23 -3.61
CA TRP A 260 -2.19 -3.56 -4.17
C TRP A 260 -3.60 -3.70 -4.74
N VAL A 261 -4.64 -3.40 -3.95
CA VAL A 261 -6.03 -3.62 -4.38
C VAL A 261 -6.37 -2.80 -5.62
N ILE A 262 -6.12 -1.48 -5.57
CA ILE A 262 -6.42 -0.58 -6.70
C ILE A 262 -5.62 -0.99 -7.93
N ARG A 263 -4.34 -1.37 -7.75
CA ARG A 263 -3.48 -1.79 -8.86
C ARG A 263 -3.92 -3.09 -9.49
N MET A 264 -4.35 -4.08 -8.71
CA MET A 264 -4.97 -5.29 -9.26
C MET A 264 -6.28 -4.99 -9.98
N ALA A 265 -7.10 -4.09 -9.45
CA ALA A 265 -8.39 -3.75 -10.05
C ALA A 265 -8.20 -3.15 -11.44
N PHE A 266 -7.39 -2.08 -11.59
CA PHE A 266 -7.20 -1.50 -12.92
C PHE A 266 -6.44 -2.43 -13.88
N SER A 267 -5.49 -3.24 -13.38
CA SER A 267 -4.80 -4.23 -14.22
C SER A 267 -5.74 -5.32 -14.71
N GLY A 268 -6.70 -5.75 -13.88
CA GLY A 268 -7.73 -6.70 -14.28
C GLY A 268 -8.61 -6.15 -15.40
N TYR A 269 -9.13 -4.93 -15.25
CA TYR A 269 -9.93 -4.31 -16.30
C TYR A 269 -9.13 -4.08 -17.59
N GLU A 270 -7.87 -3.63 -17.50
CA GLU A 270 -7.03 -3.35 -18.66
C GLU A 270 -6.62 -4.64 -19.39
N GLN A 271 -6.24 -5.70 -18.69
CA GLN A 271 -5.67 -6.91 -19.30
C GLN A 271 -6.72 -8.00 -19.57
N MET A 272 -7.76 -8.07 -18.75
CA MET A 272 -8.77 -9.12 -18.80
C MET A 272 -10.16 -8.61 -19.19
N ASN A 273 -10.38 -7.29 -19.26
CA ASN A 273 -11.66 -6.62 -19.48
C ASN A 273 -12.75 -7.00 -18.45
N GLU A 274 -12.35 -7.40 -17.25
CA GLU A 274 -13.23 -7.85 -16.20
C GLU A 274 -12.59 -7.60 -14.82
N ARG A 275 -13.42 -7.44 -13.77
CA ARG A 275 -12.93 -7.32 -12.41
C ARG A 275 -12.07 -8.52 -12.01
N PRO A 276 -11.01 -8.32 -11.21
CA PRO A 276 -10.18 -9.44 -10.77
C PRO A 276 -10.78 -10.24 -9.60
N PHE A 277 -11.69 -9.68 -8.82
CA PHE A 277 -12.35 -10.28 -7.66
C PHE A 277 -13.67 -9.57 -7.36
N LYS A 278 -14.61 -10.29 -6.73
CA LYS A 278 -15.90 -9.73 -6.35
C LYS A 278 -15.83 -9.00 -4.99
N TYR A 279 -15.21 -9.62 -3.99
CA TYR A 279 -15.10 -9.07 -2.65
C TYR A 279 -13.66 -8.74 -2.30
N VAL A 280 -13.47 -7.63 -1.58
CA VAL A 280 -12.21 -7.29 -0.92
C VAL A 280 -12.45 -7.31 0.58
N LEU A 281 -12.05 -8.40 1.22
CA LEU A 281 -12.14 -8.55 2.67
C LEU A 281 -10.91 -7.90 3.32
N VAL A 282 -11.14 -6.74 3.93
CA VAL A 282 -10.09 -5.95 4.57
C VAL A 282 -9.99 -6.31 6.04
N HIS A 283 -8.85 -6.88 6.43
CA HIS A 283 -8.55 -7.18 7.83
C HIS A 283 -7.69 -6.09 8.47
N GLY A 284 -7.68 -6.03 9.79
CA GLY A 284 -6.77 -5.19 10.56
C GLY A 284 -5.36 -5.79 10.66
N LEU A 285 -4.43 -5.03 11.21
CA LEU A 285 -3.07 -5.47 11.42
C LEU A 285 -2.90 -6.14 12.77
N VAL A 286 -2.02 -7.15 12.82
CA VAL A 286 -1.57 -7.73 14.08
C VAL A 286 -0.50 -6.81 14.68
N ARG A 287 -0.73 -6.35 15.91
CA ARG A 287 0.14 -5.46 16.67
C ARG A 287 0.75 -6.19 17.86
N ASP A 288 1.84 -5.69 18.38
CA ASP A 288 2.40 -6.20 19.63
C ASP A 288 1.46 -5.95 20.83
N ASP A 289 1.82 -6.45 22.00
CA ASP A 289 1.07 -6.31 23.26
C ASP A 289 0.85 -4.85 23.68
N GLN A 290 1.76 -3.94 23.25
CA GLN A 290 1.65 -2.50 23.49
C GLN A 290 0.83 -1.77 22.41
N GLY A 291 0.37 -2.49 21.37
CA GLY A 291 -0.41 -1.93 20.27
C GLY A 291 0.43 -1.26 19.18
N ARG A 292 1.75 -1.45 19.16
CA ARG A 292 2.65 -0.90 18.14
C ARG A 292 2.63 -1.81 16.89
N LYS A 293 2.78 -1.22 15.72
CA LYS A 293 2.95 -1.99 14.47
C LYS A 293 4.25 -2.80 14.56
N MET A 294 4.18 -4.10 14.29
CA MET A 294 5.36 -4.96 14.23
C MET A 294 6.24 -4.57 13.05
N SER A 295 7.55 -4.43 13.30
CA SER A 295 8.53 -4.13 12.26
C SER A 295 9.88 -4.75 12.57
N LYS A 296 10.66 -5.05 11.51
CA LYS A 296 12.02 -5.57 11.66
C LYS A 296 12.95 -4.60 12.40
N SER A 297 12.74 -3.29 12.21
CA SER A 297 13.56 -2.25 12.84
C SER A 297 13.31 -2.11 14.35
N LEU A 298 12.10 -2.41 14.82
CA LEU A 298 11.75 -2.40 16.24
C LEU A 298 12.07 -3.72 16.94
N GLY A 299 12.34 -4.79 16.19
CA GLY A 299 12.59 -6.12 16.76
C GLY A 299 11.41 -6.71 17.55
N ASN A 300 10.20 -6.19 17.33
CA ASN A 300 8.97 -6.58 18.02
C ASN A 300 8.10 -7.56 17.20
N GLY A 301 8.67 -8.12 16.14
CA GLY A 301 8.00 -9.16 15.33
C GLY A 301 7.92 -10.47 16.10
N ILE A 302 6.79 -11.16 15.95
CA ILE A 302 6.56 -12.50 16.50
C ILE A 302 6.65 -13.48 15.33
N ASP A 303 7.54 -14.49 15.45
CA ASP A 303 7.63 -15.53 14.45
C ASP A 303 6.45 -16.52 14.64
N PRO A 304 5.56 -16.67 13.66
CA PRO A 304 4.45 -17.60 13.76
C PRO A 304 4.90 -19.05 13.88
N LEU A 305 6.07 -19.42 13.36
CA LEU A 305 6.57 -20.79 13.46
C LEU A 305 6.97 -21.14 14.89
N GLU A 306 7.61 -20.23 15.61
CA GLU A 306 7.90 -20.41 17.04
C GLU A 306 6.63 -20.57 17.88
N VAL A 307 5.59 -19.81 17.55
CA VAL A 307 4.28 -19.95 18.22
C VAL A 307 3.62 -21.29 17.92
N ILE A 308 3.73 -21.75 16.68
CA ILE A 308 3.20 -23.06 16.26
C ILE A 308 3.92 -24.20 16.96
N ASP A 309 5.24 -24.11 17.10
CA ASP A 309 6.03 -25.13 17.81
C ASP A 309 5.65 -25.22 19.30
N LEU A 310 5.30 -24.12 19.94
CA LEU A 310 4.92 -24.07 21.35
C LEU A 310 3.45 -24.45 21.61
N TYR A 311 2.54 -24.05 20.74
CA TYR A 311 1.10 -24.14 21.02
C TYR A 311 0.29 -24.92 19.97
N GLY A 312 0.88 -25.22 18.81
CA GLY A 312 0.22 -25.84 17.68
C GLY A 312 -0.41 -24.85 16.70
N ALA A 313 -0.51 -25.26 15.44
CA ALA A 313 -1.05 -24.43 14.35
C ALA A 313 -2.55 -24.08 14.58
N ASP A 314 -3.34 -25.03 15.07
CA ASP A 314 -4.77 -24.83 15.33
C ASP A 314 -5.01 -23.72 16.37
N ALA A 315 -4.20 -23.68 17.42
CA ALA A 315 -4.29 -22.67 18.47
C ALA A 315 -4.03 -21.25 17.91
N LEU A 316 -2.97 -21.09 17.12
CA LEU A 316 -2.64 -19.80 16.49
C LEU A 316 -3.72 -19.37 15.49
N ARG A 317 -4.16 -20.28 14.62
CA ARG A 317 -5.19 -20.00 13.61
C ARG A 317 -6.53 -19.63 14.24
N PHE A 318 -6.95 -20.37 15.26
CA PHE A 318 -8.20 -20.09 15.97
C PHE A 318 -8.14 -18.74 16.69
N MET A 319 -7.04 -18.43 17.36
CA MET A 319 -6.82 -17.12 18.02
C MET A 319 -6.90 -15.96 17.02
N LEU A 320 -6.28 -16.09 15.84
CA LEU A 320 -6.30 -15.06 14.80
C LEU A 320 -7.70 -14.89 14.17
N ALA A 321 -8.48 -15.96 14.06
CA ALA A 321 -9.82 -15.90 13.49
C ALA A 321 -10.88 -15.43 14.52
N SER A 322 -10.65 -15.66 15.81
CA SER A 322 -11.60 -15.36 16.88
C SER A 322 -11.40 -13.98 17.51
N GLY A 323 -12.49 -13.39 18.01
CA GLY A 323 -12.42 -12.14 18.80
C GLY A 323 -12.05 -10.90 18.00
N ASN A 324 -12.19 -10.94 16.68
CA ASN A 324 -11.85 -9.85 15.78
C ASN A 324 -13.05 -9.46 14.92
N SER A 325 -13.31 -8.15 14.82
CA SER A 325 -14.25 -7.62 13.83
C SER A 325 -13.50 -7.25 12.56
N PRO A 326 -14.08 -7.42 11.37
CA PRO A 326 -13.44 -7.07 10.11
C PRO A 326 -12.85 -5.65 10.11
N GLY A 327 -11.60 -5.52 9.68
CA GLY A 327 -10.90 -4.25 9.55
C GLY A 327 -10.43 -3.58 10.84
N ASN A 328 -10.46 -4.27 11.98
CA ASN A 328 -9.91 -3.77 13.23
C ASN A 328 -8.58 -4.46 13.57
N ASP A 329 -7.65 -3.69 14.13
CA ASP A 329 -6.36 -4.22 14.55
C ASP A 329 -6.49 -5.17 15.73
N LEU A 330 -5.65 -6.21 15.74
CA LEU A 330 -5.56 -7.20 16.80
C LEU A 330 -4.25 -7.02 17.59
N ARG A 331 -4.34 -6.91 18.91
CA ARG A 331 -3.16 -7.02 19.77
C ARG A 331 -2.87 -8.49 20.03
N PHE A 332 -1.63 -8.88 19.79
CA PHE A 332 -1.19 -10.25 20.00
C PHE A 332 -0.79 -10.48 21.45
N TYR A 333 -1.41 -11.47 22.07
CA TYR A 333 -1.10 -11.93 23.43
C TYR A 333 -0.93 -13.44 23.42
N MET A 334 0.19 -13.94 23.99
CA MET A 334 0.48 -15.38 24.10
C MET A 334 -0.58 -16.12 24.91
N GLU A 335 -1.16 -15.49 25.92
CA GLU A 335 -2.23 -16.06 26.75
C GLU A 335 -3.49 -16.39 25.95
N ARG A 336 -3.78 -15.63 24.89
CA ARG A 336 -4.88 -15.93 23.96
C ARG A 336 -4.60 -17.16 23.10
N VAL A 337 -3.35 -17.36 22.69
CA VAL A 337 -2.93 -18.56 21.95
C VAL A 337 -3.05 -19.78 22.87
N GLU A 338 -2.60 -19.65 24.12
CA GLU A 338 -2.74 -20.72 25.12
C GLU A 338 -4.21 -21.08 25.41
N ALA A 339 -5.08 -20.09 25.54
CA ALA A 339 -6.53 -20.31 25.71
C ALA A 339 -7.12 -21.06 24.50
N SER A 340 -6.70 -20.71 23.28
CA SER A 340 -7.11 -21.39 22.05
C SER A 340 -6.61 -22.84 21.98
N ARG A 341 -5.38 -23.11 22.44
CA ARG A 341 -4.86 -24.48 22.59
C ARG A 341 -5.72 -25.29 23.58
N ASN A 342 -6.08 -24.69 24.71
CA ASN A 342 -6.91 -25.35 25.71
C ASN A 342 -8.31 -25.69 25.16
N PHE A 343 -8.87 -24.82 24.32
CA PHE A 343 -10.12 -25.11 23.62
C PHE A 343 -9.97 -26.28 22.64
N ALA A 344 -8.94 -26.30 21.81
CA ALA A 344 -8.67 -27.42 20.92
C ALA A 344 -8.50 -28.74 21.68
N ASN A 345 -7.78 -28.72 22.82
CA ASN A 345 -7.65 -29.87 23.71
C ASN A 345 -8.97 -30.31 24.33
N LYS A 346 -9.86 -29.37 24.70
CA LYS A 346 -11.20 -29.73 25.23
C LYS A 346 -12.02 -30.43 24.18
N LEU A 347 -12.00 -29.93 22.93
CA LEU A 347 -12.71 -30.59 21.82
C LEU A 347 -12.17 -32.01 21.57
N TRP A 348 -10.84 -32.17 21.53
CA TRP A 348 -10.19 -33.45 21.38
C TRP A 348 -10.61 -34.45 22.48
N ASN A 349 -10.55 -34.00 23.74
CA ASN A 349 -10.90 -34.86 24.87
C ASN A 349 -12.40 -35.20 24.93
N ALA A 350 -13.27 -34.26 24.57
CA ALA A 350 -14.70 -34.50 24.44
C ALA A 350 -15.00 -35.56 23.36
N SER A 351 -14.37 -35.39 22.18
CA SER A 351 -14.49 -36.35 21.07
C SER A 351 -14.00 -37.76 21.48
N ARG A 352 -12.84 -37.79 22.13
CA ARG A 352 -12.27 -39.06 22.64
C ARG A 352 -13.21 -39.73 23.68
N PHE A 353 -13.77 -38.95 24.57
CA PHE A 353 -14.74 -39.48 25.56
C PHE A 353 -15.95 -40.07 24.87
N VAL A 354 -16.54 -39.42 23.89
CA VAL A 354 -17.67 -39.94 23.12
C VAL A 354 -17.29 -41.26 22.43
N LEU A 355 -16.15 -41.26 21.69
CA LEU A 355 -15.71 -42.45 20.97
C LEU A 355 -15.42 -43.65 21.87
N MET A 356 -14.94 -43.45 23.10
CA MET A 356 -14.68 -44.51 24.06
C MET A 356 -15.96 -45.13 24.64
N ASN A 357 -17.11 -44.48 24.51
CA ASN A 357 -18.40 -44.92 24.99
C ASN A 357 -19.33 -45.42 23.86
N LEU A 358 -18.84 -45.41 22.60
CA LEU A 358 -19.58 -46.03 21.50
C LEU A 358 -19.31 -47.53 21.47
N GLU A 359 -20.37 -48.30 21.20
CA GLU A 359 -20.30 -49.73 20.91
C GLU A 359 -19.82 -49.91 19.46
N ASP A 360 -19.17 -51.06 19.13
CA ASP A 360 -18.66 -51.34 17.79
C ASP A 360 -19.78 -51.41 16.73
N GLU A 361 -21.00 -51.84 17.15
CA GLU A 361 -22.20 -51.84 16.33
C GLU A 361 -23.30 -51.09 17.08
N PHE A 362 -23.73 -49.93 16.59
CA PHE A 362 -24.86 -49.18 17.14
C PHE A 362 -25.79 -48.67 16.02
N GLU A 363 -27.06 -48.69 16.28
CA GLU A 363 -28.08 -48.09 15.43
C GLU A 363 -28.60 -46.79 16.06
N ILE A 364 -28.71 -45.74 15.25
CA ILE A 364 -29.26 -44.46 15.69
C ILE A 364 -30.79 -44.55 15.61
N ASP A 365 -31.43 -44.72 16.75
CA ASP A 365 -32.90 -44.66 16.86
C ASP A 365 -33.37 -43.21 17.11
N ARG A 366 -33.70 -42.53 16.05
CA ARG A 366 -34.22 -41.14 16.11
C ARG A 366 -35.67 -41.05 16.61
N SER A 367 -36.35 -42.15 16.73
CA SER A 367 -37.75 -42.18 17.21
C SER A 367 -37.85 -42.19 18.74
N ASN A 368 -36.74 -42.46 19.45
CA ASN A 368 -36.69 -42.59 20.90
C ASN A 368 -35.65 -41.63 21.54
N LEU A 369 -35.64 -40.38 21.10
CA LEU A 369 -34.74 -39.39 21.66
C LEU A 369 -35.17 -38.93 23.05
N SER A 370 -34.23 -38.87 23.98
CA SER A 370 -34.44 -38.19 25.25
C SER A 370 -34.60 -36.67 25.09
N MET A 371 -35.06 -35.98 26.10
CA MET A 371 -35.18 -34.51 26.06
C MET A 371 -33.82 -33.83 25.83
N PRO A 372 -32.70 -34.23 26.47
CA PRO A 372 -31.37 -33.69 26.16
C PRO A 372 -30.92 -33.94 24.71
N ASP A 373 -31.22 -35.14 24.15
CA ASP A 373 -30.86 -35.46 22.76
C ASP A 373 -31.59 -34.55 21.77
N ALA A 374 -32.93 -34.43 21.94
CA ALA A 374 -33.72 -33.54 21.11
C ALA A 374 -33.26 -32.06 21.21
N TRP A 375 -32.91 -31.63 22.43
CA TRP A 375 -32.41 -30.29 22.67
C TRP A 375 -31.07 -30.04 21.95
N ILE A 376 -30.07 -30.94 22.12
CA ILE A 376 -28.76 -30.69 21.52
C ILE A 376 -28.80 -30.77 19.99
N LEU A 377 -29.60 -31.66 19.41
CA LEU A 377 -29.80 -31.74 17.97
C LEU A 377 -30.41 -30.45 17.40
N SER A 378 -31.47 -29.94 18.05
CA SER A 378 -32.08 -28.66 17.66
C SER A 378 -31.10 -27.47 17.80
N ARG A 379 -30.29 -27.49 18.87
CA ARG A 379 -29.24 -26.45 19.06
C ARG A 379 -28.17 -26.52 18.01
N THR A 380 -27.71 -27.74 17.66
CA THR A 380 -26.68 -27.91 16.59
C THR A 380 -27.15 -27.35 15.26
N GLU A 381 -28.40 -27.64 14.87
CA GLU A 381 -28.99 -27.14 13.64
C GLU A 381 -29.04 -25.57 13.63
N LYS A 382 -29.60 -25.00 14.69
CA LYS A 382 -29.72 -23.55 14.84
C LYS A 382 -28.37 -22.84 14.86
N VAL A 383 -27.40 -23.37 15.61
CA VAL A 383 -26.05 -22.81 15.68
C VAL A 383 -25.34 -22.95 14.33
N GLY A 384 -25.56 -24.05 13.60
CA GLY A 384 -25.06 -24.25 12.25
C GLY A 384 -25.59 -23.18 11.28
N GLU A 385 -26.88 -22.87 11.30
CA GLU A 385 -27.49 -21.81 10.52
C GLU A 385 -26.90 -20.44 10.88
N GLU A 386 -26.76 -20.13 12.17
CA GLU A 386 -26.20 -18.88 12.65
C GLU A 386 -24.73 -18.70 12.26
N ILE A 387 -23.91 -19.78 12.33
CA ILE A 387 -22.50 -19.76 11.89
C ILE A 387 -22.43 -19.54 10.38
N THR A 388 -23.24 -20.26 9.60
CA THR A 388 -23.28 -20.11 8.14
C THR A 388 -23.61 -18.68 7.75
N SER A 389 -24.64 -18.09 8.36
CA SER A 389 -25.02 -16.70 8.12
C SER A 389 -23.88 -15.70 8.44
N ASN A 390 -23.15 -15.92 9.56
CA ASN A 390 -22.00 -15.06 9.89
C ASN A 390 -20.85 -15.22 8.89
N LEU A 391 -20.58 -16.45 8.44
CA LEU A 391 -19.52 -16.70 7.44
C LEU A 391 -19.86 -16.07 6.09
N GLU A 392 -21.12 -16.13 5.66
CA GLU A 392 -21.60 -15.48 4.43
C GLU A 392 -21.47 -13.96 4.48
N GLN A 393 -21.51 -13.38 5.69
CA GLN A 393 -21.30 -11.95 5.93
C GLN A 393 -19.84 -11.57 6.26
N PHE A 394 -18.91 -12.52 6.14
CA PHE A 394 -17.49 -12.36 6.53
C PHE A 394 -17.26 -12.03 8.01
N GLU A 395 -18.22 -12.36 8.88
CA GLU A 395 -18.15 -12.16 10.32
C GLU A 395 -17.46 -13.35 11.02
N LEU A 396 -16.19 -13.63 10.61
CA LEU A 396 -15.43 -14.81 11.06
C LEU A 396 -15.29 -14.89 12.58
N GLY A 397 -15.07 -13.74 13.23
CA GLY A 397 -14.93 -13.67 14.68
C GLY A 397 -16.21 -14.07 15.41
N LEU A 398 -17.39 -13.66 14.91
CA LEU A 398 -18.69 -14.04 15.49
C LEU A 398 -18.99 -15.51 15.23
N ALA A 399 -18.69 -16.03 14.05
CA ALA A 399 -18.83 -17.46 13.74
C ALA A 399 -17.97 -18.32 14.68
N ALA A 400 -16.70 -17.95 14.88
CA ALA A 400 -15.80 -18.64 15.80
C ALA A 400 -16.28 -18.58 17.26
N GLN A 401 -16.80 -17.43 17.72
CA GLN A 401 -17.32 -17.27 19.07
C GLN A 401 -18.56 -18.14 19.30
N LYS A 402 -19.50 -18.16 18.37
CA LYS A 402 -20.70 -19.01 18.47
C LYS A 402 -20.34 -20.49 18.52
N LEU A 403 -19.39 -20.91 17.69
CA LEU A 403 -18.89 -22.28 17.70
C LEU A 403 -18.24 -22.64 19.03
N TYR A 404 -17.41 -21.73 19.57
CA TYR A 404 -16.76 -21.89 20.87
C TYR A 404 -17.82 -22.07 21.99
N ASP A 405 -18.79 -21.15 22.04
CA ASP A 405 -19.84 -21.16 23.09
C ASP A 405 -20.70 -22.43 23.03
N PHE A 406 -21.09 -22.87 21.83
CA PHE A 406 -21.82 -24.07 21.64
C PHE A 406 -21.04 -25.32 22.11
N ILE A 407 -19.78 -25.46 21.65
CA ILE A 407 -18.97 -26.64 22.00
C ILE A 407 -18.64 -26.65 23.49
N TRP A 408 -18.21 -25.53 24.04
CA TRP A 408 -17.75 -25.46 25.42
C TRP A 408 -18.93 -25.56 26.41
N ASN A 409 -19.88 -24.63 26.28
CA ASN A 409 -20.92 -24.47 27.28
C ASN A 409 -22.09 -25.43 27.07
N GLU A 410 -22.59 -25.61 25.83
CA GLU A 410 -23.80 -26.41 25.59
C GLU A 410 -23.48 -27.90 25.42
N PHE A 411 -22.52 -28.23 24.54
CA PHE A 411 -22.18 -29.61 24.26
C PHE A 411 -21.37 -30.25 25.39
N CYS A 412 -20.23 -29.66 25.79
CA CYS A 412 -19.35 -30.26 26.78
C CYS A 412 -19.87 -30.14 28.20
N ASP A 413 -20.33 -28.96 28.64
CA ASP A 413 -20.67 -28.70 30.03
C ASP A 413 -22.09 -29.19 30.38
N TRP A 414 -23.00 -29.27 29.40
CA TRP A 414 -24.38 -29.75 29.65
C TRP A 414 -24.67 -31.10 29.01
N TYR A 415 -24.58 -31.19 27.67
CA TYR A 415 -25.08 -32.41 27.01
C TYR A 415 -24.28 -33.65 27.39
N ILE A 416 -22.94 -33.60 27.35
CA ILE A 416 -22.10 -34.75 27.73
C ILE A 416 -22.40 -35.18 29.19
N GLU A 417 -22.61 -34.23 30.10
CA GLU A 417 -22.91 -34.56 31.49
C GLU A 417 -24.33 -35.15 31.66
N LEU A 418 -25.30 -34.71 30.89
CA LEU A 418 -26.66 -35.27 30.90
C LEU A 418 -26.76 -36.64 30.23
N ALA A 419 -25.84 -36.95 29.31
CA ALA A 419 -25.78 -38.21 28.58
C ALA A 419 -25.03 -39.34 29.33
N LYS A 420 -24.30 -39.00 30.42
CA LYS A 420 -23.65 -39.98 31.29
C LYS A 420 -24.67 -40.76 32.09
#